data_30c883e1829812f50aad9a6ccb552559
#
_entry.id   30c883e1829812f50aad9a6ccb552559
#
_cell.length_a   1.000
_cell.length_b   1.000
_cell.length_c   1.000
_cell.angle_alpha   90.00
_cell.angle_beta   90.00
_cell.angle_gamma   90.00
#
_symmetry.space_group_name_H-M   'P 1'
#
loop_
_entity.id
_entity.type
_entity.pdbx_description
1 polymer ?
#
loop_
_entity_poly.entity_id
_entity_poly.type
_entity_poly.pdbx_seq_one_letter_code
_entity_poly.pdbx_strand_id
1 'polypeptide(L)'
;MTFFSKQQTVAFVDRILEEGLQFYWAGLCRANLFQDDDDIEIMKKMKRAGCIAMVYSLESAEPEILKAMNKNISVEQFSLQTQLFRKAEIPVFTSLVIGFPQETPESLKKTFNCCIENRIYPSAGYLLPQPGSVMYDYAFQHGFIKDEEEYLLKMGDRQDLRLNMTAMSDKELESHVLEGLKRCNDEMNVGLQYEDLIKTMYFRSSKSDKSQVS
;
A
#
# COMPACT_ATOMS: atom_id res chain seq x y z
N MET A 1 1.29 -13.30 1.68
CA MET A 1 0.21 -13.07 2.67
C MET A 1 0.43 -14.04 3.81
N THR A 2 0.37 -13.57 5.07
CA THR A 2 0.60 -14.41 6.25
C THR A 2 -0.69 -15.08 6.70
N PHE A 3 -1.79 -14.32 6.74
CA PHE A 3 -3.08 -14.82 7.22
C PHE A 3 -4.14 -14.71 6.12
N PHE A 4 -4.81 -15.84 5.86
CA PHE A 4 -5.88 -15.97 4.87
C PHE A 4 -7.27 -16.11 5.49
N SER A 5 -7.35 -16.47 6.79
CA SER A 5 -8.60 -16.59 7.52
C SER A 5 -8.44 -16.24 9.00
N LYS A 6 -9.55 -15.88 9.65
CA LYS A 6 -9.60 -15.65 11.11
C LYS A 6 -9.21 -16.93 11.87
N GLN A 7 -9.69 -18.08 11.42
CA GLN A 7 -9.37 -19.38 12.05
C GLN A 7 -7.86 -19.66 12.05
N GLN A 8 -7.19 -19.42 10.92
CA GLN A 8 -5.73 -19.57 10.82
C GLN A 8 -5.00 -18.59 11.75
N THR A 9 -5.48 -17.35 11.83
CA THR A 9 -4.90 -16.33 12.72
C THR A 9 -5.03 -16.77 14.19
N VAL A 10 -6.22 -17.22 14.60
CA VAL A 10 -6.47 -17.69 15.96
C VAL A 10 -5.59 -18.89 16.29
N ALA A 11 -5.54 -19.91 15.41
CA ALA A 11 -4.71 -21.09 15.63
C ALA A 11 -3.21 -20.74 15.78
N PHE A 12 -2.70 -19.83 14.97
CA PHE A 12 -1.32 -19.36 15.06
C PHE A 12 -1.04 -18.66 16.40
N VAL A 13 -1.92 -17.76 16.79
CA VAL A 13 -1.77 -16.95 18.01
C VAL A 13 -1.92 -17.82 19.26
N ASP A 14 -2.92 -18.71 19.27
CA ASP A 14 -3.15 -19.63 20.40
C ASP A 14 -1.93 -20.54 20.60
N ARG A 15 -1.32 -21.04 19.51
CA ARG A 15 -0.12 -21.87 19.58
C ARG A 15 1.08 -21.13 20.18
N ILE A 16 1.29 -19.85 19.82
CA ILE A 16 2.35 -19.02 20.43
C ILE A 16 2.15 -18.90 21.92
N LEU A 17 0.92 -18.62 22.34
CA LEU A 17 0.57 -18.42 23.77
C LEU A 17 0.66 -19.73 24.56
N GLU A 18 0.20 -20.85 24.02
CA GLU A 18 0.25 -22.18 24.63
C GLU A 18 1.69 -22.67 24.86
N GLU A 19 2.57 -22.44 23.86
CA GLU A 19 3.99 -22.82 23.95
C GLU A 19 4.83 -21.81 24.76
N GLY A 20 4.24 -20.71 25.21
CA GLY A 20 4.94 -19.65 25.94
C GLY A 20 6.04 -18.96 25.15
N LEU A 21 5.93 -18.94 23.80
CA LEU A 21 6.93 -18.33 22.94
C LEU A 21 6.92 -16.82 23.07
N GLN A 22 8.11 -16.21 23.14
CA GLN A 22 8.27 -14.77 23.28
C GLN A 22 9.12 -14.23 22.12
N PHE A 23 8.48 -13.60 21.15
CA PHE A 23 9.12 -12.89 20.04
C PHE A 23 8.18 -11.84 19.48
N TYR A 24 8.76 -10.86 18.76
CA TYR A 24 7.97 -9.87 18.05
C TYR A 24 7.79 -10.30 16.59
N TRP A 25 6.61 -10.06 16.05
CA TRP A 25 6.27 -10.39 14.67
C TRP A 25 5.34 -9.36 14.04
N ALA A 26 5.43 -9.25 12.72
CA ALA A 26 4.48 -8.52 11.89
C ALA A 26 3.86 -9.47 10.86
N GLY A 27 2.64 -9.20 10.45
CA GLY A 27 1.91 -10.07 9.52
C GLY A 27 1.26 -9.31 8.39
N LEU A 28 0.93 -10.04 7.32
CA LEU A 28 0.18 -9.54 6.18
C LEU A 28 -1.18 -10.25 6.10
N CYS A 29 -2.24 -9.48 5.91
CA CYS A 29 -3.58 -10.03 5.71
C CYS A 29 -4.33 -9.27 4.61
N ARG A 30 -5.57 -9.68 4.32
CA ARG A 30 -6.46 -8.90 3.46
C ARG A 30 -7.06 -7.74 4.25
N ALA A 31 -7.40 -6.66 3.56
CA ALA A 31 -8.02 -5.48 4.18
C ALA A 31 -9.47 -5.69 4.66
N ASN A 32 -10.02 -6.88 4.44
CA ASN A 32 -11.37 -7.28 4.85
C ASN A 32 -11.39 -8.61 5.62
N LEU A 33 -10.30 -8.95 6.32
CA LEU A 33 -10.21 -10.18 7.09
C LEU A 33 -11.00 -10.10 8.40
N PHE A 34 -10.96 -8.94 9.05
CA PHE A 34 -11.60 -8.67 10.33
C PHE A 34 -12.66 -7.59 10.15
N GLN A 35 -13.92 -7.95 10.32
CA GLN A 35 -15.05 -7.09 9.97
C GLN A 35 -16.13 -7.02 11.05
N ASP A 36 -15.96 -7.75 12.16
CA ASP A 36 -16.90 -7.81 13.25
C ASP A 36 -16.31 -7.15 14.50
N ASP A 37 -17.12 -6.52 15.33
CA ASP A 37 -16.65 -5.89 16.58
C ASP A 37 -15.98 -6.92 17.52
N ASP A 38 -16.42 -8.16 17.50
CA ASP A 38 -15.85 -9.26 18.27
C ASP A 38 -14.43 -9.65 17.82
N ASP A 39 -14.04 -9.27 16.61
CA ASP A 39 -12.68 -9.51 16.08
C ASP A 39 -11.59 -8.79 16.91
N ILE A 40 -11.99 -7.78 17.68
CA ILE A 40 -11.06 -7.09 18.59
C ILE A 40 -10.41 -8.04 19.60
N GLU A 41 -11.11 -9.09 20.01
CA GLU A 41 -10.56 -10.07 20.95
C GLU A 41 -9.45 -10.92 20.29
N ILE A 42 -9.59 -11.23 19.01
CA ILE A 42 -8.53 -11.88 18.21
C ILE A 42 -7.31 -10.95 18.15
N MET A 43 -7.52 -9.66 17.87
CA MET A 43 -6.43 -8.68 17.78
C MET A 43 -5.73 -8.46 19.12
N LYS A 44 -6.47 -8.43 20.23
CA LYS A 44 -5.88 -8.38 21.58
C LYS A 44 -5.04 -9.63 21.88
N LYS A 45 -5.48 -10.82 21.42
CA LYS A 45 -4.67 -12.05 21.51
C LYS A 45 -3.41 -11.92 20.63
N MET A 46 -3.52 -11.42 19.41
CA MET A 46 -2.37 -11.17 18.53
C MET A 46 -1.33 -10.28 19.22
N LYS A 47 -1.77 -9.17 19.84
CA LYS A 47 -0.89 -8.28 20.60
C LYS A 47 -0.18 -8.99 21.73
N ARG A 48 -0.91 -9.78 22.55
CA ARG A 48 -0.31 -10.59 23.64
C ARG A 48 0.69 -11.62 23.12
N ALA A 49 0.46 -12.17 21.93
CA ALA A 49 1.37 -13.11 21.27
C ALA A 49 2.55 -12.42 20.55
N GLY A 50 2.77 -11.11 20.76
CA GLY A 50 3.91 -10.37 20.24
C GLY A 50 3.71 -9.71 18.88
N CYS A 51 2.47 -9.57 18.37
CA CYS A 51 2.20 -8.81 17.16
C CYS A 51 2.50 -7.33 17.37
N ILE A 52 3.43 -6.79 16.59
CA ILE A 52 3.83 -5.37 16.64
C ILE A 52 3.28 -4.56 15.48
N ALA A 53 2.86 -5.19 14.39
CA ALA A 53 2.29 -4.50 13.23
C ALA A 53 1.53 -5.45 12.30
N MET A 54 0.55 -4.89 11.59
CA MET A 54 -0.12 -5.58 10.48
C MET A 54 -0.01 -4.76 9.20
N VAL A 55 0.10 -5.45 8.07
CA VAL A 55 0.19 -4.85 6.75
C VAL A 55 -0.96 -5.35 5.89
N TYR A 56 -1.70 -4.45 5.29
CA TYR A 56 -2.70 -4.74 4.26
C TYR A 56 -2.90 -3.54 3.34
N SER A 57 -3.08 -3.83 2.06
CA SER A 57 -3.13 -2.79 1.04
C SER A 57 -4.55 -2.26 0.86
N LEU A 58 -4.69 -0.92 0.84
CA LEU A 58 -5.86 -0.24 0.30
C LEU A 58 -5.84 -0.27 -1.24
N GLU A 59 -4.68 -0.08 -1.83
CA GLU A 59 -4.37 0.11 -3.24
C GLU A 59 -4.96 1.40 -3.82
N SER A 60 -6.28 1.57 -3.78
CA SER A 60 -7.03 2.75 -4.19
C SER A 60 -8.32 2.87 -3.37
N ALA A 61 -8.85 4.07 -3.21
CA ALA A 61 -10.20 4.30 -2.66
C ALA A 61 -11.25 4.53 -3.77
N GLU A 62 -10.90 4.33 -5.04
CA GLU A 62 -11.84 4.39 -6.15
C GLU A 62 -12.37 2.97 -6.47
N PRO A 63 -13.69 2.72 -6.34
CA PRO A 63 -14.27 1.40 -6.54
C PRO A 63 -13.99 0.80 -7.93
N GLU A 64 -13.99 1.61 -8.99
CA GLU A 64 -13.72 1.15 -10.35
C GLU A 64 -12.26 0.68 -10.51
N ILE A 65 -11.32 1.33 -9.84
CA ILE A 65 -9.91 0.89 -9.81
C ILE A 65 -9.78 -0.42 -9.04
N LEU A 66 -10.39 -0.52 -7.84
CA LEU A 66 -10.39 -1.77 -7.06
C LEU A 66 -10.98 -2.94 -7.84
N LYS A 67 -12.05 -2.68 -8.60
CA LYS A 67 -12.67 -3.67 -9.48
C LYS A 67 -11.73 -4.07 -10.64
N ALA A 68 -11.08 -3.11 -11.28
CA ALA A 68 -10.09 -3.36 -12.34
C ALA A 68 -8.89 -4.19 -11.83
N MET A 69 -8.49 -3.99 -10.58
CA MET A 69 -7.47 -4.79 -9.89
C MET A 69 -7.97 -6.17 -9.44
N ASN A 70 -9.24 -6.50 -9.62
CA ASN A 70 -9.88 -7.69 -9.04
C ASN A 70 -9.69 -7.77 -7.49
N LYS A 71 -9.71 -6.61 -6.83
CA LYS A 71 -9.64 -6.51 -5.37
C LYS A 71 -11.06 -6.57 -4.80
N ASN A 72 -11.38 -7.67 -4.16
CA ASN A 72 -12.68 -7.85 -3.49
C ASN A 72 -12.62 -7.23 -2.08
N ILE A 73 -12.42 -5.93 -2.00
CA ILE A 73 -12.46 -5.12 -0.78
C ILE A 73 -13.22 -3.82 -1.07
N SER A 74 -13.78 -3.21 -0.02
CA SER A 74 -14.31 -1.85 -0.08
C SER A 74 -13.55 -0.92 0.87
N VAL A 75 -13.72 0.39 0.67
CA VAL A 75 -13.14 1.43 1.54
C VAL A 75 -13.68 1.30 2.96
N GLU A 76 -14.97 0.97 3.10
CA GLU A 76 -15.63 0.78 4.39
C GLU A 76 -15.03 -0.42 5.15
N GLN A 77 -14.78 -1.53 4.44
CA GLN A 77 -14.15 -2.72 5.01
C GLN A 77 -12.72 -2.43 5.47
N PHE A 78 -11.94 -1.71 4.66
CA PHE A 78 -10.59 -1.25 5.01
C PHE A 78 -10.63 -0.36 6.25
N SER A 79 -11.53 0.61 6.28
CA SER A 79 -11.66 1.57 7.39
C SER A 79 -12.09 0.88 8.69
N LEU A 80 -13.06 -0.03 8.62
CA LEU A 80 -13.51 -0.79 9.79
C LEU A 80 -12.38 -1.62 10.38
N GLN A 81 -11.69 -2.40 9.54
CA GLN A 81 -10.54 -3.22 9.99
C GLN A 81 -9.44 -2.35 10.62
N THR A 82 -9.16 -1.18 10.02
CA THR A 82 -8.16 -0.24 10.54
C THR A 82 -8.54 0.29 11.92
N GLN A 83 -9.82 0.62 12.12
CA GLN A 83 -10.32 1.06 13.42
C GLN A 83 -10.22 -0.04 14.48
N LEU A 84 -10.51 -1.29 14.13
CA LEU A 84 -10.37 -2.42 15.03
C LEU A 84 -8.92 -2.64 15.47
N PHE A 85 -7.96 -2.62 14.52
CA PHE A 85 -6.53 -2.72 14.86
C PHE A 85 -6.06 -1.56 15.73
N ARG A 86 -6.56 -0.36 15.47
CA ARG A 86 -6.24 0.82 16.31
C ARG A 86 -6.79 0.66 17.73
N LYS A 87 -8.04 0.19 17.89
CA LYS A 87 -8.62 -0.12 19.22
C LYS A 87 -7.80 -1.18 19.96
N ALA A 88 -7.21 -2.13 19.25
CA ALA A 88 -6.30 -3.13 19.81
C ALA A 88 -4.86 -2.64 19.99
N GLU A 89 -4.58 -1.38 19.63
CA GLU A 89 -3.24 -0.74 19.67
C GLU A 89 -2.18 -1.52 18.88
N ILE A 90 -2.55 -2.09 17.74
CA ILE A 90 -1.64 -2.71 16.77
C ILE A 90 -1.47 -1.73 15.60
N PRO A 91 -0.26 -1.22 15.35
CA PRO A 91 0.03 -0.38 14.20
C PRO A 91 -0.30 -1.06 12.87
N VAL A 92 -0.77 -0.26 11.92
CA VAL A 92 -1.12 -0.73 10.58
C VAL A 92 -0.29 0.03 9.54
N PHE A 93 0.18 -0.71 8.54
CA PHE A 93 0.80 -0.16 7.34
C PHE A 93 -0.04 -0.52 6.12
N THR A 94 -0.13 0.43 5.18
CA THR A 94 -0.86 0.22 3.93
C THR A 94 -0.03 0.65 2.73
N SER A 95 -0.30 0.04 1.57
CA SER A 95 0.27 0.45 0.29
C SER A 95 -0.81 0.93 -0.66
N LEU A 96 -0.41 1.81 -1.57
CA LEU A 96 -1.18 2.28 -2.71
C LEU A 96 -0.49 1.85 -4.00
N VAL A 97 -1.30 1.56 -5.03
CA VAL A 97 -0.84 1.39 -6.40
C VAL A 97 -1.49 2.46 -7.26
N ILE A 98 -0.69 3.35 -7.78
CA ILE A 98 -1.11 4.56 -8.49
C ILE A 98 -0.79 4.44 -9.97
N GLY A 99 -1.69 4.95 -10.83
CA GLY A 99 -1.46 4.99 -12.28
C GLY A 99 -2.21 3.92 -13.07
N PHE A 100 -3.32 3.38 -12.54
CA PHE A 100 -4.25 2.60 -13.34
C PHE A 100 -4.87 3.47 -14.45
N PRO A 101 -5.28 2.88 -15.60
CA PRO A 101 -5.90 3.64 -16.70
C PRO A 101 -7.11 4.49 -16.29
N GLN A 102 -7.82 4.10 -15.24
CA GLN A 102 -8.98 4.80 -14.68
C GLN A 102 -8.60 5.90 -13.67
N GLU A 103 -7.30 6.07 -13.37
CA GLU A 103 -6.85 7.05 -12.37
C GLU A 103 -7.12 8.48 -12.84
N THR A 104 -7.67 9.29 -11.95
CA THR A 104 -7.95 10.71 -12.15
C THR A 104 -7.47 11.52 -10.94
N PRO A 105 -7.36 12.87 -11.05
CA PRO A 105 -7.07 13.71 -9.90
C PRO A 105 -8.06 13.50 -8.74
N GLU A 106 -9.35 13.28 -9.07
CA GLU A 106 -10.41 13.04 -8.08
C GLU A 106 -10.25 11.70 -7.38
N SER A 107 -9.89 10.62 -8.12
CA SER A 107 -9.65 9.29 -7.53
C SER A 107 -8.44 9.30 -6.61
N LEU A 108 -7.37 9.99 -6.98
CA LEU A 108 -6.19 10.21 -6.13
C LEU A 108 -6.57 10.96 -4.85
N LYS A 109 -7.33 12.04 -4.98
CA LYS A 109 -7.81 12.81 -3.83
C LYS A 109 -8.65 11.96 -2.87
N LYS A 110 -9.57 11.13 -3.37
CA LYS A 110 -10.34 10.17 -2.57
C LYS A 110 -9.42 9.20 -1.83
N THR A 111 -8.42 8.66 -2.52
CA THR A 111 -7.48 7.68 -1.96
C THR A 111 -6.64 8.28 -0.83
N PHE A 112 -6.08 9.46 -1.01
CA PHE A 112 -5.33 10.14 0.05
C PHE A 112 -6.23 10.61 1.20
N ASN A 113 -7.45 11.07 0.93
CA ASN A 113 -8.42 11.39 1.99
C ASN A 113 -8.72 10.16 2.84
N CYS A 114 -8.96 9.00 2.22
CA CYS A 114 -9.16 7.75 2.95
C CYS A 114 -7.97 7.42 3.88
N CYS A 115 -6.73 7.63 3.41
CA CYS A 115 -5.54 7.45 4.25
C CYS A 115 -5.51 8.42 5.44
N ILE A 116 -5.84 9.70 5.22
CA ILE A 116 -5.90 10.74 6.26
C ILE A 116 -6.98 10.41 7.31
N GLU A 117 -8.20 10.10 6.87
CA GLU A 117 -9.32 9.73 7.74
C GLU A 117 -9.00 8.50 8.61
N ASN A 118 -8.29 7.55 8.04
CA ASN A 118 -7.83 6.36 8.75
C ASN A 118 -6.50 6.57 9.48
N ARG A 119 -5.89 7.76 9.43
CA ARG A 119 -4.61 8.12 10.06
C ARG A 119 -3.50 7.11 9.75
N ILE A 120 -3.39 6.71 8.48
CA ILE A 120 -2.34 5.81 7.99
C ILE A 120 -1.56 6.54 6.90
N TYR A 121 -0.27 6.78 7.13
CA TYR A 121 0.61 7.25 6.07
C TYR A 121 0.88 6.11 5.09
N PRO A 122 0.54 6.26 3.79
CA PRO A 122 0.63 5.15 2.85
C PRO A 122 2.04 5.00 2.27
N SER A 123 2.44 3.76 1.99
CA SER A 123 3.54 3.47 1.07
C SER A 123 3.01 3.56 -0.36
N ALA A 124 3.13 4.72 -0.99
CA ALA A 124 2.70 4.92 -2.36
C ALA A 124 3.73 4.40 -3.37
N GLY A 125 3.26 3.75 -4.43
CA GLY A 125 4.07 3.32 -5.55
C GLY A 125 3.28 3.36 -6.84
N TYR A 126 3.96 3.69 -7.95
CA TYR A 126 3.35 3.68 -9.27
C TYR A 126 3.13 2.25 -9.76
N LEU A 127 2.10 2.07 -10.58
CA LEU A 127 1.85 0.80 -11.25
C LEU A 127 3.04 0.49 -12.18
N LEU A 128 3.65 -0.66 -11.90
CA LEU A 128 4.76 -1.18 -12.70
C LEU A 128 4.34 -2.55 -13.24
N PRO A 129 3.79 -2.61 -14.46
CA PRO A 129 3.36 -3.86 -15.07
C PRO A 129 4.50 -4.87 -15.16
N GLN A 130 4.32 -6.02 -14.53
CA GLN A 130 5.32 -7.11 -14.53
C GLN A 130 5.00 -8.10 -15.64
N PRO A 131 6.01 -8.65 -16.37
CA PRO A 131 5.78 -9.71 -17.34
C PRO A 131 4.94 -10.85 -16.79
N GLY A 132 3.96 -11.31 -17.58
CA GLY A 132 3.01 -12.34 -17.19
C GLY A 132 1.85 -11.84 -16.31
N SER A 133 1.74 -10.55 -16.05
CA SER A 133 0.57 -9.96 -15.38
C SER A 133 -0.44 -9.42 -16.41
N VAL A 134 -1.73 -9.44 -16.05
CA VAL A 134 -2.81 -8.87 -16.88
C VAL A 134 -2.53 -7.41 -17.27
N MET A 135 -1.94 -6.63 -16.37
CA MET A 135 -1.60 -5.24 -16.64
C MET A 135 -0.42 -5.09 -17.61
N TYR A 136 0.50 -6.05 -17.64
CA TYR A 136 1.58 -6.07 -18.63
C TYR A 136 1.01 -6.33 -20.03
N ASP A 137 0.16 -7.35 -20.15
CA ASP A 137 -0.50 -7.68 -21.41
C ASP A 137 -1.38 -6.50 -21.90
N TYR A 138 -2.10 -5.86 -20.98
CA TYR A 138 -2.88 -4.67 -21.28
C TYR A 138 -1.99 -3.52 -21.80
N ALA A 139 -0.90 -3.21 -21.10
CA ALA A 139 0.01 -2.13 -21.49
C ALA A 139 0.65 -2.38 -22.85
N PHE A 140 0.97 -3.62 -23.16
CA PHE A 140 1.53 -4.03 -24.46
C PHE A 140 0.48 -3.93 -25.58
N GLN A 141 -0.70 -4.49 -25.36
CA GLN A 141 -1.79 -4.48 -26.36
C GLN A 141 -2.30 -3.07 -26.71
N HIS A 142 -2.26 -2.14 -25.74
CA HIS A 142 -2.71 -0.76 -25.96
C HIS A 142 -1.56 0.18 -26.35
N GLY A 143 -0.37 -0.33 -26.61
CA GLY A 143 0.76 0.44 -27.11
C GLY A 143 1.42 1.37 -26.09
N PHE A 144 1.16 1.17 -24.79
CA PHE A 144 1.90 1.86 -23.73
C PHE A 144 3.34 1.35 -23.65
N ILE A 145 3.55 0.04 -23.79
CA ILE A 145 4.86 -0.56 -23.99
C ILE A 145 5.09 -0.69 -25.50
N LYS A 146 5.95 0.15 -26.05
CA LYS A 146 6.27 0.18 -27.49
C LYS A 146 7.44 -0.72 -27.84
N ASP A 147 8.41 -0.81 -26.99
CA ASP A 147 9.60 -1.64 -27.09
C ASP A 147 9.72 -2.43 -25.77
N GLU A 148 9.56 -3.72 -25.87
CA GLU A 148 9.57 -4.62 -24.71
C GLU A 148 10.95 -4.69 -24.08
N GLU A 149 12.01 -4.79 -24.87
CA GLU A 149 13.39 -4.87 -24.38
C GLU A 149 13.76 -3.56 -23.65
N GLU A 150 13.45 -2.41 -24.26
CA GLU A 150 13.68 -1.12 -23.64
C GLU A 150 12.91 -0.98 -22.31
N TYR A 151 11.63 -1.40 -22.28
CA TYR A 151 10.83 -1.37 -21.07
C TYR A 151 11.44 -2.23 -19.96
N LEU A 152 11.82 -3.47 -20.26
CA LEU A 152 12.40 -4.40 -19.30
C LEU A 152 13.75 -3.93 -18.77
N LEU A 153 14.60 -3.37 -19.62
CA LEU A 153 15.90 -2.82 -19.22
C LEU A 153 15.75 -1.57 -18.32
N LYS A 154 14.68 -0.78 -18.52
CA LYS A 154 14.39 0.43 -17.75
C LYS A 154 13.45 0.17 -16.57
N MET A 155 12.90 -1.02 -16.46
CA MET A 155 12.01 -1.38 -15.36
C MET A 155 12.79 -1.30 -14.04
N GLY A 156 12.39 -0.39 -13.19
CA GLY A 156 13.08 -0.08 -11.94
C GLY A 156 12.19 -0.31 -10.75
N ASP A 157 12.24 0.61 -9.80
CA ASP A 157 11.45 0.58 -8.58
C ASP A 157 10.09 1.26 -8.82
N ARG A 158 9.05 0.79 -8.13
CA ARG A 158 7.70 1.34 -8.15
C ARG A 158 7.59 2.80 -7.65
N GLN A 159 8.61 3.34 -7.03
CA GLN A 159 8.64 4.75 -6.62
C GLN A 159 8.95 5.70 -7.77
N ASP A 160 9.45 5.21 -8.88
CA ASP A 160 9.69 6.01 -10.08
C ASP A 160 8.55 5.75 -11.07
N LEU A 161 7.99 6.81 -11.64
CA LEU A 161 7.01 6.68 -12.72
C LEU A 161 7.74 6.20 -13.98
N ARG A 162 7.56 4.93 -14.32
CA ARG A 162 8.20 4.29 -15.49
C ARG A 162 7.26 4.17 -16.67
N LEU A 163 5.98 4.06 -16.38
CA LEU A 163 4.92 3.93 -17.37
C LEU A 163 3.68 4.64 -16.85
N ASN A 164 3.18 5.58 -17.60
CA ASN A 164 1.92 6.27 -17.31
C ASN A 164 0.83 5.74 -18.25
N MET A 165 -0.18 5.09 -17.69
CA MET A 165 -1.33 4.59 -18.44
C MET A 165 -2.59 5.43 -18.19
N THR A 166 -2.48 6.52 -17.44
CA THR A 166 -3.61 7.43 -17.14
C THR A 166 -3.80 8.44 -18.27
N ALA A 167 -4.91 9.18 -18.21
CA ALA A 167 -5.14 10.30 -19.11
C ALA A 167 -4.36 11.58 -18.71
N MET A 168 -3.74 11.60 -17.53
CA MET A 168 -2.90 12.70 -17.05
C MET A 168 -1.53 12.66 -17.71
N SER A 169 -0.87 13.80 -17.88
CA SER A 169 0.57 13.82 -18.18
C SER A 169 1.38 13.31 -16.98
N ASP A 170 2.62 12.85 -17.23
CA ASP A 170 3.51 12.38 -16.16
C ASP A 170 3.67 13.42 -15.05
N LYS A 171 3.87 14.68 -15.44
CA LYS A 171 4.02 15.78 -14.51
C LYS A 171 2.78 16.03 -13.65
N GLU A 172 1.59 15.93 -14.25
CA GLU A 172 0.32 16.06 -13.50
C GLU A 172 0.14 14.92 -12.51
N LEU A 173 0.37 13.68 -12.95
CA LEU A 173 0.27 12.52 -12.09
C LEU A 173 1.24 12.61 -10.89
N GLU A 174 2.51 12.90 -11.16
CA GLU A 174 3.52 13.07 -10.10
C GLU A 174 3.18 14.22 -9.15
N SER A 175 2.68 15.34 -9.69
CA SER A 175 2.27 16.49 -8.86
C SER A 175 1.13 16.14 -7.91
N HIS A 176 0.07 15.50 -8.40
CA HIS A 176 -1.07 15.08 -7.56
C HIS A 176 -0.67 14.05 -6.50
N VAL A 177 0.24 13.14 -6.84
CA VAL A 177 0.76 12.15 -5.87
C VAL A 177 1.56 12.84 -4.77
N LEU A 178 2.48 13.73 -5.13
CA LEU A 178 3.29 14.47 -4.15
C LEU A 178 2.43 15.39 -3.27
N GLU A 179 1.45 16.08 -3.84
CA GLU A 179 0.51 16.89 -3.08
C GLU A 179 -0.30 16.06 -2.09
N GLY A 180 -0.82 14.90 -2.53
CA GLY A 180 -1.55 13.97 -1.68
C GLY A 180 -0.70 13.44 -0.52
N LEU A 181 0.53 13.03 -0.78
CA LEU A 181 1.45 12.55 0.25
C LEU A 181 1.86 13.67 1.22
N LYS A 182 2.10 14.90 0.70
CA LYS A 182 2.37 16.06 1.54
C LYS A 182 1.21 16.33 2.49
N ARG A 183 -0.03 16.31 2.00
CA ARG A 183 -1.22 16.45 2.85
C ARG A 183 -1.30 15.36 3.92
N CYS A 184 -1.06 14.09 3.55
CA CYS A 184 -0.99 13.00 4.51
C CYS A 184 0.07 13.26 5.60
N ASN A 185 1.25 13.72 5.20
CA ASN A 185 2.32 14.05 6.14
C ASN A 185 1.92 15.18 7.11
N ASP A 186 1.37 16.26 6.56
CA ASP A 186 1.04 17.46 7.32
C ASP A 186 -0.16 17.23 8.26
N GLU A 187 -1.27 16.67 7.75
CA GLU A 187 -2.50 16.47 8.54
C GLU A 187 -2.36 15.40 9.63
N MET A 188 -1.44 14.44 9.44
CA MET A 188 -1.16 13.40 10.44
C MET A 188 0.06 13.71 11.33
N ASN A 189 0.78 14.80 11.06
CA ASN A 189 2.02 15.18 11.77
C ASN A 189 3.09 14.06 11.75
N VAL A 190 3.33 13.45 10.57
CA VAL A 190 4.30 12.35 10.44
C VAL A 190 5.74 12.86 10.53
N GLY A 191 6.00 14.09 10.04
CA GLY A 191 7.30 14.74 10.15
C GLY A 191 8.32 14.33 9.08
N LEU A 192 7.87 13.76 7.94
CA LEU A 192 8.75 13.42 6.82
C LEU A 192 9.23 14.68 6.09
N GLN A 193 10.47 14.64 5.60
CA GLN A 193 10.96 15.64 4.68
C GLN A 193 10.38 15.40 3.26
N TYR A 194 10.40 16.43 2.42
CA TYR A 194 9.80 16.36 1.08
C TYR A 194 10.38 15.21 0.23
N GLU A 195 11.67 14.99 0.30
CA GLU A 195 12.40 13.92 -0.39
C GLU A 195 12.03 12.51 0.07
N ASP A 196 11.44 12.38 1.26
CA ASP A 196 11.08 11.09 1.87
C ASP A 196 9.60 10.72 1.67
N LEU A 197 8.79 11.62 1.08
CA LEU A 197 7.34 11.42 0.96
C LEU A 197 6.96 10.13 0.18
N ILE A 198 7.67 9.82 -0.89
CA ILE A 198 7.42 8.61 -1.70
C ILE A 198 8.31 7.45 -1.26
N LYS A 199 9.57 7.75 -0.89
CA LYS A 199 10.59 6.74 -0.57
C LYS A 199 11.08 6.87 0.84
N THR A 200 11.52 5.74 1.40
CA THR A 200 12.33 5.76 2.61
C THR A 200 13.70 6.39 2.31
N MET A 201 14.29 7.04 3.30
CA MET A 201 15.62 7.67 3.20
C MET A 201 16.69 6.74 2.62
N TYR A 202 16.59 5.44 2.89
CA TYR A 202 17.54 4.43 2.43
C TYR A 202 17.69 4.38 0.90
N PHE A 203 16.60 4.47 0.16
CA PHE A 203 16.65 4.38 -1.31
C PHE A 203 17.13 5.69 -1.97
N ARG A 204 16.94 6.84 -1.33
CA ARG A 204 17.39 8.13 -1.88
C ARG A 204 18.86 8.41 -1.62
N SER A 205 19.36 8.11 -0.43
CA SER A 205 20.79 8.24 -0.11
C SER A 205 21.68 7.44 -1.07
N SER A 206 21.23 6.23 -1.48
CA SER A 206 21.98 5.43 -2.46
C SER A 206 22.00 6.00 -3.89
N LYS A 207 21.06 6.89 -4.24
CA LYS A 207 21.06 7.58 -5.56
C LYS A 207 21.92 8.85 -5.54
N SER A 208 22.00 9.58 -4.43
CA SER A 208 22.85 10.76 -4.31
C SER A 208 24.34 10.44 -4.36
N ASP A 209 24.74 9.29 -3.78
CA ASP A 209 26.13 8.84 -3.80
C ASP A 209 26.64 8.41 -5.20
N LYS A 210 25.73 8.00 -6.08
CA LYS A 210 26.10 7.62 -7.46
C LYS A 210 26.28 8.82 -8.41
N SER A 211 25.79 10.00 -8.06
CA SER A 211 25.96 11.23 -8.86
C SER A 211 27.23 12.00 -8.50
N GLN A 212 27.96 11.60 -7.46
CA GLN A 212 29.24 12.23 -7.06
C GLN A 212 30.48 11.46 -7.48
N VAL A 213 30.31 10.32 -8.18
CA VAL A 213 31.41 9.53 -8.73
C VAL A 213 31.30 9.49 -10.25
N SER A 214 31.54 10.63 -10.87
CA SER A 214 31.77 10.78 -12.30
C SER A 214 32.76 11.90 -12.58
#